data_2c2e18b98ebd93822dafed1c0f9552d8
#
_entry.id   2c2e18b98ebd93822dafed1c0f9552d8
#
_cell.length_a   1.000
_cell.length_b   1.000
_cell.length_c   1.000
_cell.angle_alpha   90.00
_cell.angle_beta   90.00
_cell.angle_gamma   90.00
#
_symmetry.space_group_name_H-M   'P 1'
#
loop_
_entity.id
_entity.type
_entity.pdbx_description
1 polymer ?
#
loop_
_entity_poly.entity_id
_entity_poly.type
_entity_poly.pdbx_seq_one_letter_code
_entity_poly.pdbx_strand_id
1 'polypeptide(L)'
;MFRQSRALLGIALSASAALSCASREHPAPFESAVQADGSGGLTGSVGGDGNANLDLDDTSLDPALCGDQRIPAISDPPNLYFVVDRSGSMIDPLPGSRYSKYENARIAISVMLRAVGHRVRYAAAVYPALLNQDGCAPGGAIFPLSAGDSPKYAARGENGPVLSELLQRLGNNPPSGGTPTAATLRELEPTILGLGGKKTYVVLITDGAPNCNLGLRCGVDACIPNIEHLTLSGLSCDDSFNCCSPRVGAGDCVDADASEAAVADYRAAGVDTFVVGMPGSEAYRSMLNRLAIAGNTARPSDPAYYAVSDTDELSLALRSIGARVAISCELPLSAAPENPELVNVYFDDQVVPQNDHDGWRYSGDGSIEFVGATCDTLTAGDVLNVQVLSGCPTVVR
;
A
#
# COMPACT_ATOMS: atom_id res chain seq x y z
N MET A 1 7.56 46.60 -72.36
CA MET A 1 8.91 47.06 -72.08
C MET A 1 9.55 46.06 -71.14
N PHE A 2 10.61 45.44 -71.62
CA PHE A 2 11.44 44.46 -70.97
C PHE A 2 12.11 44.96 -69.70
N ARG A 3 12.25 44.10 -68.68
CA ARG A 3 13.53 43.88 -68.02
C ARG A 3 13.50 42.59 -67.19
N GLN A 4 14.33 41.67 -67.58
CA GLN A 4 14.83 40.45 -66.83
C GLN A 4 15.67 40.88 -65.64
N SER A 5 15.66 40.09 -64.57
CA SER A 5 16.83 39.94 -63.70
C SER A 5 16.80 38.59 -62.96
N ARG A 6 17.61 37.71 -63.40
CA ARG A 6 18.61 36.81 -62.85
C ARG A 6 18.30 36.14 -61.48
N ALA A 7 18.19 34.84 -61.58
CA ALA A 7 18.31 33.85 -60.49
C ALA A 7 19.72 33.90 -59.86
N LEU A 8 19.77 33.80 -58.56
CA LEU A 8 20.94 33.40 -57.80
C LEU A 8 20.63 32.08 -57.08
N LEU A 9 21.34 31.05 -57.51
CA LEU A 9 21.34 29.72 -56.95
C LEU A 9 22.13 29.74 -55.61
N GLY A 10 21.46 29.63 -54.51
CA GLY A 10 22.06 29.44 -53.17
C GLY A 10 22.08 27.96 -52.81
N ILE A 11 23.25 27.38 -52.81
CA ILE A 11 23.50 26.01 -52.34
C ILE A 11 23.37 26.03 -50.83
N ALA A 12 22.31 25.41 -50.30
CA ALA A 12 22.18 25.12 -48.88
C ALA A 12 22.84 23.77 -48.57
N LEU A 13 23.99 23.78 -47.90
CA LEU A 13 24.56 22.61 -47.28
C LEU A 13 23.62 22.11 -46.18
N SER A 14 23.00 20.98 -46.38
CA SER A 14 22.32 20.22 -45.34
C SER A 14 23.34 19.56 -44.44
N ALA A 15 23.55 20.10 -43.25
CA ALA A 15 24.23 19.40 -42.16
C ALA A 15 23.26 18.39 -41.57
N SER A 16 23.45 17.12 -41.92
CA SER A 16 22.81 16.00 -41.27
C SER A 16 23.37 15.84 -39.85
N ALA A 17 22.68 16.36 -38.87
CA ALA A 17 22.91 16.02 -37.47
C ALA A 17 22.42 14.57 -37.25
N ALA A 18 23.36 13.63 -37.20
CA ALA A 18 23.08 12.29 -36.71
C ALA A 18 22.70 12.39 -35.24
N LEU A 19 21.39 12.27 -34.94
CA LEU A 19 20.94 11.97 -33.58
C LEU A 19 21.45 10.56 -33.27
N SER A 20 22.52 10.50 -32.49
CA SER A 20 22.90 9.30 -31.77
C SER A 20 21.80 9.02 -30.74
N CYS A 21 20.96 8.03 -31.00
CA CYS A 21 20.15 7.39 -29.97
C CYS A 21 21.12 6.70 -29.02
N ALA A 22 21.47 7.40 -27.92
CA ALA A 22 22.00 6.75 -26.76
C ALA A 22 20.90 5.83 -26.23
N SER A 23 21.04 4.53 -26.47
CA SER A 23 20.28 3.50 -25.78
C SER A 23 20.48 3.72 -24.29
N ARG A 24 19.45 4.22 -23.60
CA ARG A 24 19.39 4.15 -22.16
C ARG A 24 19.35 2.65 -21.83
N GLU A 25 20.45 2.18 -21.26
CA GLU A 25 20.48 0.87 -20.63
C GLU A 25 19.32 0.78 -19.65
N HIS A 26 18.46 -0.21 -19.86
CA HIS A 26 17.43 -0.54 -18.86
C HIS A 26 18.15 -0.89 -17.56
N PRO A 27 17.68 -0.39 -16.41
CA PRO A 27 18.23 -0.83 -15.13
C PRO A 27 18.08 -2.35 -15.05
N ALA A 28 19.10 -2.98 -14.51
CA ALA A 28 19.18 -4.43 -14.30
C ALA A 28 17.88 -4.97 -13.63
N PRO A 29 17.53 -6.25 -13.89
CA PRO A 29 16.36 -6.85 -13.30
C PRO A 29 16.34 -6.64 -11.78
N PHE A 30 15.16 -6.45 -11.23
CA PHE A 30 14.87 -6.14 -9.84
C PHE A 30 15.58 -7.04 -8.79
N GLU A 31 16.02 -8.23 -9.18
CA GLU A 31 16.79 -9.15 -8.35
C GLU A 31 18.16 -8.62 -7.91
N SER A 32 18.77 -7.70 -8.69
CA SER A 32 20.10 -7.17 -8.35
C SER A 32 20.08 -5.98 -7.39
N ALA A 33 18.92 -5.38 -7.12
CA ALA A 33 18.79 -4.21 -6.26
C ALA A 33 18.62 -4.55 -4.76
N VAL A 34 18.43 -5.84 -4.42
CA VAL A 34 18.24 -6.30 -3.04
C VAL A 34 19.56 -6.76 -2.40
N GLN A 35 20.64 -6.84 -3.14
CA GLN A 35 21.99 -6.99 -2.60
C GLN A 35 22.60 -5.60 -2.35
N ALA A 36 22.07 -4.87 -1.38
CA ALA A 36 22.75 -3.70 -0.83
C ALA A 36 23.77 -4.17 0.21
N ASP A 37 25.02 -3.82 -0.05
CA ASP A 37 26.17 -4.06 0.81
C ASP A 37 25.89 -3.76 2.28
N GLY A 38 25.99 -4.79 3.12
CA GLY A 38 26.06 -4.67 4.56
C GLY A 38 27.43 -4.14 5.00
N SER A 39 27.67 -2.83 4.90
CA SER A 39 28.79 -2.18 5.61
C SER A 39 28.46 -0.71 5.89
N GLY A 40 27.62 -0.50 6.88
CA GLY A 40 27.40 0.79 7.50
C GLY A 40 27.02 0.54 8.97
N GLY A 41 28.02 0.45 9.83
CA GLY A 41 27.81 0.17 11.24
C GLY A 41 26.98 1.26 11.91
N LEU A 42 25.80 0.90 12.36
CA LEU A 42 25.13 1.56 13.46
C LEU A 42 25.19 0.60 14.66
N THR A 43 26.10 0.91 15.56
CA THR A 43 26.14 0.32 16.90
C THR A 43 24.97 0.87 17.71
N GLY A 44 23.81 0.27 17.53
CA GLY A 44 22.67 0.39 18.41
C GLY A 44 22.25 -1.04 18.72
N SER A 45 22.57 -1.50 19.93
CA SER A 45 22.18 -2.79 20.46
C SER A 45 20.65 -2.83 20.58
N VAL A 46 20.00 -3.34 19.53
CA VAL A 46 18.70 -3.99 19.62
C VAL A 46 18.96 -5.39 19.11
N GLY A 47 19.16 -6.32 20.05
CA GLY A 47 19.24 -7.74 19.75
C GLY A 47 17.90 -8.19 19.22
N GLY A 48 17.90 -8.68 17.99
CA GLY A 48 16.77 -9.27 17.32
C GLY A 48 17.08 -9.29 15.84
N ASP A 49 17.48 -10.44 15.33
CA ASP A 49 17.65 -10.70 13.91
C ASP A 49 16.37 -10.31 13.19
N GLY A 50 16.50 -9.35 12.24
CA GLY A 50 15.39 -8.72 11.54
C GLY A 50 14.63 -9.61 10.54
N ASN A 51 14.35 -10.83 10.90
CA ASN A 51 13.41 -11.75 10.25
C ASN A 51 12.15 -11.87 11.11
N ALA A 52 11.35 -10.81 11.16
CA ALA A 52 10.00 -10.92 11.71
C ALA A 52 9.16 -11.74 10.72
N ASN A 53 9.32 -13.04 10.74
CA ASN A 53 8.36 -13.98 10.20
C ASN A 53 7.12 -13.93 11.10
N LEU A 54 6.01 -13.47 10.57
CA LEU A 54 4.69 -13.79 11.09
C LEU A 54 4.47 -15.31 10.87
N ASP A 55 5.05 -16.13 11.69
CA ASP A 55 5.08 -17.56 11.47
C ASP A 55 4.08 -18.26 12.36
N LEU A 56 2.81 -18.35 11.89
CA LEU A 56 1.83 -19.27 12.47
C LEU A 56 2.06 -20.72 11.99
N ASP A 57 2.91 -20.93 10.99
CA ASP A 57 3.15 -22.24 10.36
C ASP A 57 4.57 -22.81 10.61
N ASP A 58 5.45 -22.08 11.30
CA ASP A 58 6.75 -22.63 11.69
C ASP A 58 6.55 -23.71 12.77
N THR A 59 6.95 -24.89 12.46
CA THR A 59 6.90 -26.04 13.40
C THR A 59 8.07 -26.04 14.39
N SER A 60 9.02 -25.11 14.28
CA SER A 60 10.10 -24.96 15.23
C SER A 60 9.59 -24.28 16.50
N LEU A 61 9.73 -24.97 17.63
CA LEU A 61 9.43 -24.39 18.94
C LEU A 61 10.60 -23.49 19.37
N ASP A 62 10.29 -22.26 19.78
CA ASP A 62 11.27 -21.41 20.44
C ASP A 62 11.56 -22.04 21.83
N PRO A 63 12.80 -22.44 22.13
CA PRO A 63 13.14 -23.07 23.41
C PRO A 63 12.98 -22.12 24.62
N ALA A 64 12.78 -20.81 24.38
CA ALA A 64 12.50 -19.84 25.44
C ALA A 64 11.02 -19.81 25.84
N LEU A 65 10.11 -20.34 25.00
CA LEU A 65 8.68 -20.37 25.26
C LEU A 65 8.29 -21.67 25.97
N CYS A 66 7.33 -21.56 26.86
CA CYS A 66 6.84 -22.73 27.60
C CYS A 66 5.76 -23.46 26.80
N GLY A 67 6.08 -24.65 26.31
CA GLY A 67 5.20 -25.56 25.57
C GLY A 67 6.01 -26.56 24.74
N ASP A 68 5.50 -27.75 24.57
CA ASP A 68 6.13 -28.82 23.80
C ASP A 68 5.43 -29.15 22.48
N GLN A 69 4.24 -28.57 22.28
CA GLN A 69 3.47 -28.76 21.07
C GLN A 69 2.82 -27.45 20.61
N ARG A 70 3.04 -27.10 19.34
CA ARG A 70 2.35 -26.00 18.69
C ARG A 70 0.98 -26.45 18.19
N ILE A 71 -0.04 -25.67 18.48
CA ILE A 71 -1.38 -25.86 17.93
C ILE A 71 -1.50 -24.94 16.69
N PRO A 72 -1.58 -25.49 15.47
CA PRO A 72 -1.75 -24.68 14.30
C PRO A 72 -3.09 -23.94 14.31
N ALA A 73 -3.06 -22.66 13.96
CA ALA A 73 -4.27 -21.88 13.74
C ALA A 73 -4.74 -22.01 12.29
N ILE A 74 -6.05 -22.11 12.09
CA ILE A 74 -6.65 -22.05 10.75
C ILE A 74 -7.02 -20.59 10.49
N SER A 75 -6.36 -19.97 9.53
CA SER A 75 -6.77 -18.67 9.04
C SER A 75 -7.49 -18.82 7.71
N ASP A 76 -8.68 -18.24 7.61
CA ASP A 76 -9.34 -18.05 6.33
C ASP A 76 -8.82 -16.74 5.71
N PRO A 77 -7.92 -16.83 4.70
CA PRO A 77 -7.14 -15.66 4.28
C PRO A 77 -8.04 -14.51 3.82
N PRO A 78 -7.93 -13.31 4.42
CA PRO A 78 -8.65 -12.13 3.95
C PRO A 78 -8.14 -11.70 2.57
N ASN A 79 -8.93 -10.86 1.90
CA ASN A 79 -8.54 -10.25 0.64
C ASN A 79 -7.86 -8.90 0.91
N LEU A 80 -6.73 -8.66 0.28
CA LEU A 80 -6.00 -7.41 0.28
C LEU A 80 -5.92 -6.85 -1.12
N TYR A 81 -6.57 -5.73 -1.37
CA TYR A 81 -6.65 -5.12 -2.69
C TYR A 81 -5.83 -3.82 -2.73
N PHE A 82 -4.69 -3.84 -3.41
CA PHE A 82 -3.88 -2.64 -3.61
C PHE A 82 -4.48 -1.76 -4.70
N VAL A 83 -4.67 -0.49 -4.42
CA VAL A 83 -5.04 0.56 -5.39
C VAL A 83 -3.92 1.59 -5.39
N VAL A 84 -3.03 1.48 -6.37
CA VAL A 84 -1.77 2.22 -6.38
C VAL A 84 -1.85 3.38 -7.37
N ASP A 85 -1.61 4.57 -6.85
CA ASP A 85 -1.45 5.78 -7.65
C ASP A 85 -0.22 5.64 -8.55
N ARG A 86 -0.41 5.91 -9.83
CA ARG A 86 0.64 6.06 -10.83
C ARG A 86 0.52 7.39 -11.58
N SER A 87 -0.06 8.41 -10.94
CA SER A 87 -0.09 9.77 -11.47
C SER A 87 1.32 10.31 -11.75
N GLY A 88 1.39 11.42 -12.47
CA GLY A 88 2.68 11.98 -12.90
C GLY A 88 3.61 12.32 -11.75
N SER A 89 3.10 12.79 -10.61
CA SER A 89 3.87 13.13 -9.40
C SER A 89 4.56 11.93 -8.75
N MET A 90 4.04 10.72 -8.96
CA MET A 90 4.64 9.47 -8.47
C MET A 90 5.99 9.13 -9.13
N ILE A 91 6.42 9.86 -10.18
CA ILE A 91 7.74 9.72 -10.80
C ILE A 91 8.84 10.38 -9.96
N ASP A 92 8.48 11.34 -9.11
CA ASP A 92 9.44 12.06 -8.28
C ASP A 92 10.14 11.12 -7.31
N PRO A 93 11.42 11.38 -6.98
CA PRO A 93 12.14 10.57 -6.02
C PRO A 93 11.53 10.69 -4.62
N LEU A 94 11.50 9.59 -3.89
CA LEU A 94 11.20 9.61 -2.46
C LEU A 94 12.40 10.21 -1.71
N PRO A 95 12.21 11.08 -0.72
CA PRO A 95 13.31 11.62 0.08
C PRO A 95 14.22 10.51 0.61
N GLY A 96 15.54 10.69 0.46
CA GLY A 96 16.54 9.72 0.87
C GLY A 96 16.69 8.50 -0.06
N SER A 97 15.88 8.38 -1.11
CA SER A 97 15.93 7.28 -2.07
C SER A 97 16.36 7.75 -3.46
N ARG A 98 17.04 6.88 -4.21
CA ARG A 98 17.31 7.08 -5.64
C ARG A 98 16.14 6.65 -6.54
N TYR A 99 15.15 6.01 -5.96
CA TYR A 99 13.98 5.49 -6.65
C TYR A 99 12.81 6.47 -6.58
N SER A 100 11.94 6.42 -7.56
CA SER A 100 10.68 7.16 -7.57
C SER A 100 9.77 6.72 -6.42
N LYS A 101 8.79 7.56 -6.06
CA LYS A 101 7.75 7.19 -5.09
C LYS A 101 7.06 5.89 -5.50
N TYR A 102 6.74 5.74 -6.79
CA TYR A 102 6.12 4.53 -7.34
C TYR A 102 6.98 3.27 -7.17
N GLU A 103 8.28 3.36 -7.46
CA GLU A 103 9.20 2.25 -7.27
C GLU A 103 9.37 1.90 -5.79
N ASN A 104 9.44 2.89 -4.91
CA ASN A 104 9.47 2.65 -3.47
C ASN A 104 8.18 1.99 -2.97
N ALA A 105 7.00 2.38 -3.50
CA ALA A 105 5.74 1.70 -3.19
C ALA A 105 5.77 0.22 -3.60
N ARG A 106 6.32 -0.10 -4.78
CA ARG A 106 6.50 -1.49 -5.23
C ARG A 106 7.44 -2.28 -4.33
N ILE A 107 8.56 -1.66 -3.90
CA ILE A 107 9.51 -2.28 -2.96
C ILE A 107 8.82 -2.57 -1.63
N ALA A 108 8.13 -1.59 -1.06
CA ALA A 108 7.47 -1.74 0.23
C ALA A 108 6.32 -2.78 0.19
N ILE A 109 5.55 -2.84 -0.90
CA ILE A 109 4.57 -3.92 -1.15
C ILE A 109 5.28 -5.28 -1.17
N SER A 110 6.44 -5.40 -1.81
CA SER A 110 7.18 -6.66 -1.84
C SER A 110 7.67 -7.10 -0.46
N VAL A 111 8.16 -6.16 0.35
CA VAL A 111 8.60 -6.43 1.72
C VAL A 111 7.43 -6.91 2.57
N MET A 112 6.29 -6.22 2.50
CA MET A 112 5.09 -6.60 3.23
C MET A 112 4.59 -7.99 2.80
N LEU A 113 4.45 -8.25 1.49
CA LEU A 113 3.90 -9.51 0.99
C LEU A 113 4.87 -10.70 1.19
N ARG A 114 6.18 -10.48 1.31
CA ARG A 114 7.06 -11.54 1.78
C ARG A 114 6.76 -11.93 3.22
N ALA A 115 6.45 -10.96 4.08
CA ALA A 115 6.16 -11.23 5.48
C ALA A 115 4.79 -11.90 5.69
N VAL A 116 3.74 -11.41 5.03
CA VAL A 116 2.34 -11.82 5.31
C VAL A 116 1.61 -12.44 4.12
N GLY A 117 2.22 -12.49 2.94
CA GLY A 117 1.54 -12.87 1.71
C GLY A 117 0.91 -14.26 1.74
N HIS A 118 1.52 -15.22 2.42
CA HIS A 118 0.98 -16.58 2.59
C HIS A 118 -0.32 -16.65 3.43
N ARG A 119 -0.68 -15.56 4.11
CA ARG A 119 -1.86 -15.43 4.97
C ARG A 119 -2.98 -14.60 4.39
N VAL A 120 -2.76 -14.01 3.23
CA VAL A 120 -3.73 -13.17 2.54
C VAL A 120 -3.89 -13.62 1.10
N ARG A 121 -5.02 -13.31 0.50
CA ARG A 121 -5.14 -13.27 -0.95
C ARG A 121 -4.97 -11.84 -1.37
N TYR A 122 -4.24 -11.57 -2.43
CA TYR A 122 -4.01 -10.21 -2.84
C TYR A 122 -4.25 -9.97 -4.33
N ALA A 123 -4.68 -8.75 -4.63
CA ALA A 123 -4.93 -8.23 -5.97
C ALA A 123 -4.38 -6.82 -6.09
N ALA A 124 -4.28 -6.29 -7.29
CA ALA A 124 -3.88 -4.91 -7.50
C ALA A 124 -4.56 -4.24 -8.68
N ALA A 125 -4.82 -2.95 -8.51
CA ALA A 125 -5.18 -2.00 -9.54
C ALA A 125 -4.21 -0.82 -9.52
N VAL A 126 -4.10 -0.11 -10.64
CA VAL A 126 -3.37 1.15 -10.73
C VAL A 126 -4.26 2.23 -11.34
N TYR A 127 -4.00 3.48 -11.03
CA TYR A 127 -4.68 4.63 -11.63
C TYR A 127 -3.72 5.79 -11.87
N PRO A 128 -3.97 6.60 -12.91
CA PRO A 128 -4.98 6.44 -13.94
C PRO A 128 -4.80 5.18 -14.79
N ALA A 129 -5.77 4.89 -15.67
CA ALA A 129 -5.69 3.74 -16.58
C ALA A 129 -4.49 3.83 -17.54
N LEU A 130 -4.24 2.70 -18.23
CA LEU A 130 -3.06 2.45 -19.05
C LEU A 130 -2.83 3.47 -20.18
N LEU A 131 -1.58 3.55 -20.60
CA LEU A 131 -0.87 4.52 -21.44
C LEU A 131 -1.52 4.99 -22.76
N ASN A 132 -2.64 4.48 -23.22
CA ASN A 132 -3.29 4.87 -24.46
C ASN A 132 -4.63 5.59 -24.27
N GLN A 133 -4.93 5.96 -23.04
CA GLN A 133 -6.18 6.60 -22.69
C GLN A 133 -5.92 8.03 -22.19
N ASP A 134 -6.99 8.81 -22.10
CA ASP A 134 -6.99 10.07 -21.42
C ASP A 134 -6.27 9.96 -20.07
N GLY A 135 -5.37 10.90 -19.77
CA GLY A 135 -4.62 10.94 -18.52
C GLY A 135 -5.47 11.03 -17.25
N CYS A 136 -6.78 11.19 -17.40
CA CYS A 136 -7.80 11.22 -16.36
C CYS A 136 -8.76 10.03 -16.40
N ALA A 137 -8.51 9.03 -17.22
CA ALA A 137 -9.36 7.85 -17.25
C ALA A 137 -9.30 7.08 -15.93
N PRO A 138 -10.43 6.51 -15.46
CA PRO A 138 -10.45 5.63 -14.27
C PRO A 138 -9.39 4.55 -14.37
N GLY A 139 -8.78 4.20 -13.25
CA GLY A 139 -7.84 3.09 -13.16
C GLY A 139 -8.52 1.74 -13.34
N GLY A 140 -7.74 0.67 -13.35
CA GLY A 140 -8.25 -0.68 -13.53
C GLY A 140 -7.39 -1.75 -12.89
N ALA A 141 -7.96 -2.94 -12.73
CA ALA A 141 -7.26 -4.10 -12.22
C ALA A 141 -6.11 -4.52 -13.14
N ILE A 142 -4.93 -4.73 -12.57
CA ILE A 142 -3.73 -5.18 -13.28
C ILE A 142 -3.30 -6.57 -12.84
N PHE A 143 -3.72 -6.99 -11.65
CA PHE A 143 -3.40 -8.28 -11.07
C PHE A 143 -4.66 -8.88 -10.41
N PRO A 144 -5.09 -10.08 -10.78
CA PRO A 144 -6.29 -10.72 -10.24
C PRO A 144 -6.05 -11.17 -8.80
N LEU A 145 -7.13 -11.35 -8.03
CA LEU A 145 -7.05 -11.90 -6.69
C LEU A 145 -6.43 -13.29 -6.71
N SER A 146 -5.30 -13.43 -6.07
CA SER A 146 -4.51 -14.66 -6.02
C SER A 146 -4.15 -15.01 -4.58
N ALA A 147 -4.09 -16.31 -4.27
CA ALA A 147 -3.49 -16.75 -3.01
C ALA A 147 -2.01 -16.39 -3.00
N GLY A 148 -1.50 -15.99 -1.84
CA GLY A 148 -0.09 -15.65 -1.71
C GLY A 148 0.85 -16.84 -1.83
N ASP A 149 2.12 -16.54 -2.01
CA ASP A 149 3.16 -17.56 -2.15
C ASP A 149 3.41 -18.31 -0.83
N SER A 150 3.93 -19.53 -0.93
CA SER A 150 4.38 -20.30 0.23
C SER A 150 5.46 -19.55 1.03
N PRO A 151 5.44 -19.60 2.37
CA PRO A 151 6.42 -18.93 3.23
C PRO A 151 7.87 -19.36 2.98
N LYS A 152 8.08 -20.52 2.36
CA LYS A 152 9.42 -20.99 1.98
C LYS A 152 10.23 -20.03 1.11
N TYR A 153 9.56 -19.17 0.33
CA TYR A 153 10.24 -18.17 -0.48
C TYR A 153 10.74 -17.01 0.41
N ALA A 154 9.89 -16.55 1.33
CA ALA A 154 10.26 -15.51 2.30
C ALA A 154 11.44 -15.95 3.18
N ALA A 155 11.44 -17.19 3.65
CA ALA A 155 12.53 -17.77 4.44
C ALA A 155 13.90 -17.77 3.72
N ARG A 156 13.90 -17.69 2.38
CA ARG A 156 15.10 -17.55 1.54
C ARG A 156 15.41 -16.12 1.14
N GLY A 157 14.58 -15.15 1.56
CA GLY A 157 14.67 -13.77 1.10
C GLY A 157 14.21 -13.56 -0.35
N GLU A 158 13.53 -14.56 -0.96
CA GLU A 158 13.11 -14.57 -2.35
C GLU A 158 11.66 -14.11 -2.51
N ASN A 159 11.33 -13.59 -3.69
CA ASN A 159 9.94 -13.43 -4.10
C ASN A 159 9.45 -14.75 -4.70
N GLY A 160 8.28 -15.21 -4.27
CA GLY A 160 7.62 -16.34 -4.92
C GLY A 160 7.03 -15.95 -6.29
N PRO A 161 6.51 -16.92 -7.06
CA PRO A 161 6.01 -16.67 -8.41
C PRO A 161 4.82 -15.69 -8.46
N VAL A 162 3.91 -15.75 -7.48
CA VAL A 162 2.72 -14.87 -7.41
C VAL A 162 3.14 -13.43 -7.14
N LEU A 163 4.02 -13.20 -6.16
CA LEU A 163 4.56 -11.89 -5.85
C LEU A 163 5.40 -11.34 -7.02
N SER A 164 6.22 -12.17 -7.65
CA SER A 164 7.03 -11.77 -8.80
C SER A 164 6.15 -11.30 -9.97
N GLU A 165 5.04 -11.98 -10.25
CA GLU A 165 4.07 -11.56 -11.26
C GLU A 165 3.42 -10.22 -10.89
N LEU A 166 2.95 -10.03 -9.65
CA LEU A 166 2.41 -8.74 -9.20
C LEU A 166 3.40 -7.60 -9.43
N LEU A 167 4.65 -7.77 -9.01
CA LEU A 167 5.69 -6.75 -9.15
C LEU A 167 6.01 -6.44 -10.62
N GLN A 168 6.00 -7.44 -11.48
CA GLN A 168 6.14 -7.27 -12.92
C GLN A 168 4.97 -6.46 -13.50
N ARG A 169 3.73 -6.79 -13.12
CA ARG A 169 2.53 -6.06 -13.54
C ARG A 169 2.58 -4.60 -13.10
N LEU A 170 2.93 -4.32 -11.85
CA LEU A 170 3.17 -2.97 -11.39
C LEU A 170 4.26 -2.27 -12.22
N GLY A 171 5.39 -2.94 -12.46
CA GLY A 171 6.52 -2.39 -13.24
C GLY A 171 6.17 -2.05 -14.69
N ASN A 172 5.22 -2.74 -15.28
CA ASN A 172 4.74 -2.48 -16.64
C ASN A 172 3.78 -1.28 -16.73
N ASN A 173 3.48 -0.63 -15.61
CA ASN A 173 2.57 0.50 -15.50
C ASN A 173 3.29 1.73 -14.92
N PRO A 174 4.20 2.38 -15.65
CA PRO A 174 4.97 3.52 -15.13
C PRO A 174 4.09 4.73 -14.84
N PRO A 175 4.51 5.65 -13.94
CA PRO A 175 3.78 6.86 -13.61
C PRO A 175 3.46 7.74 -14.80
N SER A 176 2.23 8.22 -14.88
CA SER A 176 1.74 9.17 -15.89
C SER A 176 0.29 9.59 -15.61
N GLY A 177 -0.09 10.81 -15.99
CA GLY A 177 -1.47 11.30 -15.95
C GLY A 177 -1.86 11.97 -14.63
N GLY A 178 -3.15 12.16 -14.43
CA GLY A 178 -3.74 12.74 -13.24
C GLY A 178 -4.10 11.70 -12.17
N THR A 179 -4.95 12.11 -11.20
CA THR A 179 -5.26 11.32 -10.01
C THR A 179 -6.78 11.05 -9.88
N PRO A 180 -7.42 10.29 -10.81
CA PRO A 180 -8.86 10.03 -10.82
C PRO A 180 -9.30 9.03 -9.74
N THR A 181 -9.00 9.30 -8.46
CA THR A 181 -9.23 8.37 -7.34
C THR A 181 -10.69 7.97 -7.20
N ALA A 182 -11.61 8.96 -7.15
CA ALA A 182 -13.05 8.69 -7.00
C ALA A 182 -13.60 7.84 -8.15
N ALA A 183 -13.26 8.20 -9.39
CA ALA A 183 -13.70 7.47 -10.57
C ALA A 183 -13.14 6.03 -10.57
N THR A 184 -11.89 5.87 -10.16
CA THR A 184 -11.23 4.56 -10.06
C THR A 184 -11.87 3.67 -9.01
N LEU A 185 -12.15 4.19 -7.81
CA LEU A 185 -12.80 3.41 -6.75
C LEU A 185 -14.19 2.95 -7.20
N ARG A 186 -14.97 3.79 -7.89
CA ARG A 186 -16.27 3.40 -8.46
C ARG A 186 -16.15 2.37 -9.57
N GLU A 187 -15.16 2.50 -10.44
CA GLU A 187 -14.91 1.50 -11.51
C GLU A 187 -14.54 0.12 -10.94
N LEU A 188 -13.79 0.11 -9.83
CA LEU A 188 -13.36 -1.11 -9.14
C LEU A 188 -14.43 -1.70 -8.22
N GLU A 189 -15.47 -0.95 -7.87
CA GLU A 189 -16.50 -1.36 -6.90
C GLU A 189 -17.11 -2.73 -7.23
N PRO A 190 -17.61 -3.01 -8.44
CA PRO A 190 -18.18 -4.32 -8.76
C PRO A 190 -17.17 -5.46 -8.59
N THR A 191 -15.90 -5.19 -8.91
CA THR A 191 -14.84 -6.19 -8.78
C THR A 191 -14.52 -6.45 -7.30
N ILE A 192 -14.34 -5.41 -6.51
CA ILE A 192 -13.95 -5.52 -5.08
C ILE A 192 -15.08 -6.12 -4.26
N LEU A 193 -16.33 -5.66 -4.46
CA LEU A 193 -17.49 -6.20 -3.75
C LEU A 193 -17.84 -7.63 -4.21
N GLY A 194 -17.52 -7.97 -5.45
CA GLY A 194 -17.70 -9.32 -6.01
C GLY A 194 -16.71 -10.36 -5.48
N LEU A 195 -15.68 -9.98 -4.72
CA LEU A 195 -14.70 -10.91 -4.17
C LEU A 195 -15.26 -11.86 -3.10
N GLY A 196 -16.44 -11.62 -2.61
CA GLY A 196 -17.35 -12.48 -1.83
C GLY A 196 -16.78 -13.24 -0.65
N GLY A 197 -17.57 -13.35 0.43
CA GLY A 197 -17.40 -14.34 1.50
C GLY A 197 -16.24 -14.12 2.49
N LYS A 198 -15.27 -13.26 2.20
CA LYS A 198 -14.08 -12.99 3.02
C LYS A 198 -13.99 -11.52 3.35
N LYS A 199 -13.45 -11.20 4.53
CA LYS A 199 -13.13 -9.81 4.85
C LYS A 199 -12.19 -9.26 3.77
N THR A 200 -12.56 -8.14 3.19
CA THR A 200 -11.78 -7.48 2.14
C THR A 200 -11.29 -6.14 2.66
N TYR A 201 -10.03 -5.86 2.39
CA TYR A 201 -9.37 -4.60 2.69
C TYR A 201 -8.80 -4.00 1.41
N VAL A 202 -8.96 -2.69 1.25
CA VAL A 202 -8.30 -1.90 0.21
C VAL A 202 -7.12 -1.15 0.82
N VAL A 203 -5.99 -1.10 0.12
CA VAL A 203 -4.86 -0.24 0.46
C VAL A 203 -4.68 0.76 -0.65
N LEU A 204 -5.13 1.99 -0.41
CA LEU A 204 -4.97 3.13 -1.31
C LEU A 204 -3.62 3.79 -1.03
N ILE A 205 -2.72 3.80 -2.02
CA ILE A 205 -1.40 4.44 -1.94
C ILE A 205 -1.39 5.60 -2.92
N THR A 206 -1.15 6.84 -2.45
CA THR A 206 -1.15 8.06 -3.25
C THR A 206 -0.15 9.09 -2.71
N ASP A 207 0.32 10.00 -3.54
CA ASP A 207 1.17 11.12 -3.14
C ASP A 207 0.49 12.49 -3.26
N GLY A 208 -0.78 12.52 -3.73
CA GLY A 208 -1.45 13.76 -4.02
C GLY A 208 -2.96 13.73 -3.76
N ALA A 209 -3.62 14.79 -4.20
CA ALA A 209 -5.06 14.93 -4.13
C ALA A 209 -5.76 14.26 -5.32
N PRO A 210 -6.94 13.64 -5.09
CA PRO A 210 -7.80 13.22 -6.19
C PRO A 210 -8.22 14.42 -7.04
N ASN A 211 -8.15 14.24 -8.35
CA ASN A 211 -8.58 15.23 -9.34
C ASN A 211 -9.30 14.56 -10.52
N CYS A 212 -9.25 15.17 -11.69
CA CYS A 212 -9.85 14.63 -12.92
C CYS A 212 -11.38 14.63 -12.97
N ASN A 213 -12.06 15.29 -12.04
CA ASN A 213 -13.51 15.48 -12.10
C ASN A 213 -13.84 16.75 -12.90
N LEU A 214 -14.02 16.62 -14.22
CA LEU A 214 -14.31 17.74 -15.12
C LEU A 214 -15.64 18.46 -14.80
N GLY A 215 -16.54 17.81 -14.07
CA GLY A 215 -17.80 18.38 -13.59
C GLY A 215 -17.65 19.30 -12.39
N LEU A 216 -16.56 19.17 -11.65
CA LEU A 216 -16.32 19.92 -10.42
C LEU A 216 -15.93 21.37 -10.72
N ARG A 217 -16.31 22.27 -9.82
CA ARG A 217 -15.88 23.67 -9.81
C ARG A 217 -15.41 24.01 -8.42
N CYS A 218 -14.27 24.67 -8.31
CA CYS A 218 -13.67 24.99 -7.02
C CYS A 218 -13.09 26.42 -6.97
N GLY A 219 -12.92 26.92 -5.76
CA GLY A 219 -12.14 28.10 -5.46
C GLY A 219 -10.63 27.83 -5.48
N VAL A 220 -9.84 28.85 -5.25
CA VAL A 220 -8.37 28.76 -5.20
C VAL A 220 -7.86 27.80 -4.11
N ASP A 221 -8.55 27.71 -3.01
CA ASP A 221 -8.26 26.88 -1.85
C ASP A 221 -8.51 25.38 -2.04
N ALA A 222 -9.23 25.01 -3.11
CA ALA A 222 -9.47 23.62 -3.50
C ALA A 222 -8.96 23.32 -4.93
N CYS A 223 -8.12 24.19 -5.47
CA CYS A 223 -7.49 24.07 -6.78
C CYS A 223 -6.05 23.57 -6.60
N ILE A 224 -5.71 22.40 -7.10
CA ILE A 224 -4.39 21.79 -6.91
C ILE A 224 -3.26 22.72 -7.35
N PRO A 225 -3.24 23.29 -8.58
CA PRO A 225 -2.20 24.23 -8.97
C PRO A 225 -2.05 25.44 -8.05
N ASN A 226 -3.14 25.93 -7.44
CA ASN A 226 -3.09 27.03 -6.49
C ASN A 226 -2.53 26.60 -5.13
N ILE A 227 -2.94 25.43 -4.64
CA ILE A 227 -2.43 24.85 -3.38
C ILE A 227 -0.92 24.59 -3.48
N GLU A 228 -0.47 24.14 -4.64
CA GLU A 228 0.94 23.82 -4.92
C GLU A 228 1.75 25.01 -5.47
N HIS A 229 1.13 26.18 -5.58
CA HIS A 229 1.75 27.41 -6.10
C HIS A 229 2.43 27.24 -7.47
N LEU A 230 1.79 26.50 -8.37
CA LEU A 230 2.33 26.22 -9.70
C LEU A 230 2.22 27.44 -10.64
N THR A 231 2.98 27.39 -11.73
CA THR A 231 2.85 28.32 -12.85
C THR A 231 2.39 27.55 -14.06
N LEU A 232 1.18 27.84 -14.54
CA LEU A 232 0.60 27.21 -15.73
C LEU A 232 0.57 28.19 -16.89
N SER A 233 1.22 27.85 -18.00
CA SER A 233 1.27 28.70 -19.22
C SER A 233 1.72 30.16 -18.96
N GLY A 234 2.63 30.33 -17.97
CA GLY A 234 3.14 31.65 -17.58
C GLY A 234 2.24 32.44 -16.62
N LEU A 235 1.16 31.83 -16.13
CA LEU A 235 0.28 32.40 -15.10
C LEU A 235 0.59 31.77 -13.74
N SER A 236 0.85 32.60 -12.73
CA SER A 236 1.00 32.13 -11.35
C SER A 236 -0.36 31.74 -10.79
N CYS A 237 -0.44 30.55 -10.23
CA CYS A 237 -1.62 30.03 -9.54
C CYS A 237 -1.54 30.45 -8.07
N ASP A 238 -2.30 31.49 -7.72
CA ASP A 238 -2.31 32.09 -6.39
C ASP A 238 -3.72 32.60 -6.04
N ASP A 239 -3.87 33.31 -4.93
CA ASP A 239 -5.16 33.86 -4.50
C ASP A 239 -5.80 34.83 -5.49
N SER A 240 -5.00 35.42 -6.39
CA SER A 240 -5.47 36.37 -7.37
C SER A 240 -5.95 35.74 -8.68
N PHE A 241 -5.55 34.50 -8.96
CA PHE A 241 -5.88 33.79 -10.19
C PHE A 241 -6.16 32.30 -9.95
N ASN A 242 -7.43 31.89 -10.12
CA ASN A 242 -7.85 30.50 -10.01
C ASN A 242 -7.48 29.71 -11.28
N CYS A 243 -6.44 28.87 -11.17
CA CYS A 243 -5.99 27.99 -12.24
C CYS A 243 -6.96 26.83 -12.55
N CYS A 244 -7.92 26.53 -11.68
CA CYS A 244 -8.98 25.54 -11.92
C CYS A 244 -10.21 26.12 -12.62
N SER A 245 -10.11 27.33 -13.15
CA SER A 245 -11.19 27.87 -13.97
C SER A 245 -11.42 27.00 -15.21
N PRO A 246 -12.66 26.94 -15.76
CA PRO A 246 -13.00 26.04 -16.87
C PRO A 246 -12.16 26.23 -18.15
N ARG A 247 -11.46 27.35 -18.25
CA ARG A 247 -10.62 27.68 -19.42
C ARG A 247 -9.15 27.30 -19.24
N VAL A 248 -8.71 26.99 -18.02
CA VAL A 248 -7.30 26.77 -17.68
C VAL A 248 -7.08 25.35 -17.23
N GLY A 249 -7.75 24.87 -16.17
CA GLY A 249 -7.53 23.55 -15.58
C GLY A 249 -8.81 22.99 -14.95
N ALA A 250 -9.86 22.77 -15.73
CA ALA A 250 -11.16 22.31 -15.22
C ALA A 250 -11.11 20.95 -14.48
N GLY A 251 -10.07 20.16 -14.72
CA GLY A 251 -9.89 18.84 -14.09
C GLY A 251 -9.10 18.83 -12.77
N ASP A 252 -8.51 19.98 -12.40
CA ASP A 252 -7.54 20.06 -11.30
C ASP A 252 -8.14 20.49 -9.95
N CYS A 253 -9.46 20.50 -9.84
CA CYS A 253 -10.14 20.66 -8.56
C CYS A 253 -9.96 19.40 -7.69
N VAL A 254 -9.71 19.58 -6.39
CA VAL A 254 -9.65 18.48 -5.43
C VAL A 254 -11.02 17.79 -5.33
N ASP A 255 -11.10 16.54 -5.73
CA ASP A 255 -12.32 15.72 -5.74
C ASP A 255 -12.49 14.94 -4.42
N ALA A 256 -12.48 15.66 -3.30
CA ALA A 256 -12.50 15.10 -1.96
C ALA A 256 -13.81 14.37 -1.64
N ASP A 257 -14.94 15.04 -1.89
CA ASP A 257 -16.26 14.51 -1.47
C ASP A 257 -16.65 13.25 -2.24
N ALA A 258 -16.35 13.20 -3.55
CA ALA A 258 -16.62 12.00 -4.35
C ALA A 258 -15.71 10.83 -3.97
N SER A 259 -14.45 11.11 -3.59
CA SER A 259 -13.50 10.09 -3.11
C SER A 259 -13.93 9.54 -1.75
N GLU A 260 -14.34 10.41 -0.82
CA GLU A 260 -14.85 10.00 0.49
C GLU A 260 -16.13 9.16 0.36
N ALA A 261 -17.07 9.58 -0.51
CA ALA A 261 -18.28 8.83 -0.76
C ALA A 261 -18.00 7.42 -1.28
N ALA A 262 -17.07 7.26 -2.23
CA ALA A 262 -16.69 5.96 -2.76
C ALA A 262 -16.08 5.04 -1.68
N VAL A 263 -15.24 5.59 -0.79
CA VAL A 263 -14.67 4.84 0.35
C VAL A 263 -15.76 4.48 1.38
N ALA A 264 -16.71 5.39 1.63
CA ALA A 264 -17.84 5.13 2.54
C ALA A 264 -18.78 4.02 1.99
N ASP A 265 -19.00 3.98 0.68
CA ASP A 265 -19.76 2.92 0.01
C ASP A 265 -19.07 1.55 0.17
N TYR A 266 -17.74 1.49 0.04
CA TYR A 266 -16.96 0.29 0.34
C TYR A 266 -17.16 -0.17 1.79
N ARG A 267 -17.05 0.76 2.74
CA ARG A 267 -17.28 0.45 4.16
C ARG A 267 -18.67 -0.07 4.41
N ALA A 268 -19.71 0.53 3.83
CA ALA A 268 -21.09 0.10 3.96
C ALA A 268 -21.30 -1.34 3.46
N ALA A 269 -20.48 -1.76 2.49
CA ALA A 269 -20.43 -3.13 1.97
C ALA A 269 -19.47 -4.06 2.76
N GLY A 270 -18.88 -3.60 3.86
CA GLY A 270 -18.00 -4.40 4.72
C GLY A 270 -16.53 -4.42 4.29
N VAL A 271 -16.13 -3.56 3.35
CA VAL A 271 -14.74 -3.40 2.88
C VAL A 271 -14.11 -2.19 3.58
N ASP A 272 -13.04 -2.42 4.33
CA ASP A 272 -12.28 -1.34 4.98
C ASP A 272 -11.17 -0.83 4.05
N THR A 273 -10.85 0.48 4.12
CA THR A 273 -9.86 1.11 3.23
C THR A 273 -8.76 1.79 4.03
N PHE A 274 -7.55 1.27 3.94
CA PHE A 274 -6.33 1.91 4.43
C PHE A 274 -5.86 2.98 3.45
N VAL A 275 -5.40 4.10 3.97
CA VAL A 275 -4.87 5.20 3.17
C VAL A 275 -3.42 5.45 3.54
N VAL A 276 -2.53 5.36 2.55
CA VAL A 276 -1.10 5.64 2.67
C VAL A 276 -0.79 6.87 1.83
N GLY A 277 -0.42 7.97 2.49
CA GLY A 277 -0.03 9.23 1.85
C GLY A 277 1.49 9.36 1.81
N MET A 278 2.04 9.40 0.60
CA MET A 278 3.46 9.60 0.32
C MET A 278 3.83 11.10 0.30
N PRO A 279 5.13 11.47 0.31
CA PRO A 279 5.56 12.87 0.23
C PRO A 279 4.93 13.60 -0.96
N GLY A 280 4.37 14.76 -0.67
CA GLY A 280 3.48 15.52 -1.57
C GLY A 280 2.03 15.55 -1.09
N SER A 281 1.63 14.58 -0.28
CA SER A 281 0.26 14.48 0.25
C SER A 281 -0.03 15.39 1.46
N GLU A 282 1.00 16.05 2.01
CA GLU A 282 0.88 16.83 3.26
C GLU A 282 -0.08 18.02 3.10
N ALA A 283 -0.10 18.64 1.93
CA ALA A 283 -1.04 19.73 1.60
C ALA A 283 -2.52 19.28 1.63
N TYR A 284 -2.74 17.98 1.50
CA TYR A 284 -4.07 17.35 1.41
C TYR A 284 -4.43 16.53 2.66
N ARG A 285 -3.71 16.76 3.77
CA ARG A 285 -3.86 16.03 5.04
C ARG A 285 -5.30 15.93 5.51
N SER A 286 -6.05 17.04 5.48
CA SER A 286 -7.45 17.06 5.93
C SER A 286 -8.31 16.08 5.12
N MET A 287 -8.12 16.05 3.82
CA MET A 287 -8.85 15.16 2.91
C MET A 287 -8.45 13.69 3.13
N LEU A 288 -7.17 13.37 3.22
CA LEU A 288 -6.71 11.99 3.46
C LEU A 288 -7.13 11.46 4.83
N ASN A 289 -7.21 12.32 5.86
CA ASN A 289 -7.81 11.99 7.15
C ASN A 289 -9.28 11.59 6.99
N ARG A 290 -10.06 12.35 6.21
CA ARG A 290 -11.47 12.01 5.92
C ARG A 290 -11.59 10.64 5.27
N LEU A 291 -10.74 10.33 4.29
CA LEU A 291 -10.73 9.02 3.62
C LEU A 291 -10.41 7.89 4.60
N ALA A 292 -9.41 8.05 5.47
CA ALA A 292 -9.05 7.04 6.47
C ALA A 292 -10.18 6.80 7.49
N ILE A 293 -10.87 7.87 7.91
CA ILE A 293 -12.03 7.79 8.80
C ILE A 293 -13.20 7.09 8.11
N ALA A 294 -13.55 7.51 6.89
CA ALA A 294 -14.59 6.88 6.09
C ALA A 294 -14.30 5.40 5.82
N GLY A 295 -13.03 5.06 5.60
CA GLY A 295 -12.53 3.70 5.35
C GLY A 295 -12.44 2.81 6.58
N ASN A 296 -12.82 3.29 7.79
CA ASN A 296 -12.76 2.54 9.06
C ASN A 296 -11.34 2.07 9.46
N THR A 297 -10.32 2.80 9.04
CA THR A 297 -8.90 2.43 9.28
C THR A 297 -8.10 3.56 9.90
N ALA A 298 -8.79 4.63 10.35
CA ALA A 298 -8.17 5.79 10.97
C ALA A 298 -7.24 5.37 12.12
N ARG A 299 -6.04 5.93 12.14
CA ARG A 299 -5.11 5.81 13.24
C ARG A 299 -5.55 6.73 14.38
N PRO A 300 -5.25 6.40 15.65
CA PRO A 300 -5.56 7.27 16.77
C PRO A 300 -4.69 8.53 16.79
N SER A 301 -3.61 8.57 16.02
CA SER A 301 -2.70 9.71 15.87
C SER A 301 -3.19 10.69 14.81
N ASP A 302 -2.69 11.92 14.81
CA ASP A 302 -2.82 12.86 13.71
C ASP A 302 -1.49 12.88 12.92
N PRO A 303 -1.48 12.58 11.63
CA PRO A 303 -2.63 12.30 10.76
C PRO A 303 -3.26 10.94 11.01
N ALA A 304 -4.58 10.85 10.72
CA ALA A 304 -5.36 9.62 10.84
C ALA A 304 -5.05 8.60 9.74
N TYR A 305 -4.49 9.02 8.62
CA TYR A 305 -3.97 8.13 7.58
C TYR A 305 -2.49 7.78 7.85
N TYR A 306 -1.95 6.82 7.13
CA TYR A 306 -0.52 6.48 7.19
C TYR A 306 0.28 7.50 6.36
N ALA A 307 0.69 8.61 6.97
CA ALA A 307 1.61 9.56 6.37
C ALA A 307 3.02 9.00 6.44
N VAL A 308 3.74 9.03 5.33
CA VAL A 308 5.13 8.57 5.25
C VAL A 308 6.01 9.63 4.63
N SER A 309 7.22 9.81 5.16
CA SER A 309 8.20 10.81 4.71
C SER A 309 9.38 10.20 3.94
N ASP A 310 9.62 8.91 4.13
CA ASP A 310 10.75 8.19 3.54
C ASP A 310 10.44 6.69 3.31
N THR A 311 11.45 5.96 2.85
CA THR A 311 11.35 4.53 2.52
C THR A 311 11.09 3.65 3.75
N ASP A 312 11.69 4.00 4.89
CA ASP A 312 11.58 3.21 6.12
C ASP A 312 10.19 3.35 6.72
N GLU A 313 9.66 4.58 6.78
CA GLU A 313 8.28 4.84 7.20
C GLU A 313 7.26 4.19 6.27
N LEU A 314 7.49 4.20 4.95
CA LEU A 314 6.62 3.51 4.00
C LEU A 314 6.62 1.99 4.23
N SER A 315 7.79 1.41 4.43
CA SER A 315 7.93 -0.02 4.73
C SER A 315 7.26 -0.38 6.05
N LEU A 316 7.43 0.45 7.08
CA LEU A 316 6.79 0.26 8.38
C LEU A 316 5.27 0.37 8.27
N ALA A 317 4.75 1.38 7.58
CA ALA A 317 3.32 1.57 7.37
C ALA A 317 2.67 0.35 6.70
N LEU A 318 3.25 -0.13 5.60
CA LEU A 318 2.73 -1.30 4.90
C LEU A 318 2.85 -2.60 5.73
N ARG A 319 3.94 -2.78 6.47
CA ARG A 319 4.07 -3.92 7.39
C ARG A 319 3.02 -3.89 8.50
N SER A 320 2.76 -2.73 9.10
CA SER A 320 1.70 -2.54 10.10
C SER A 320 0.31 -2.85 9.52
N ILE A 321 0.01 -2.38 8.31
CA ILE A 321 -1.23 -2.72 7.60
C ILE A 321 -1.31 -4.23 7.35
N GLY A 322 -0.22 -4.84 6.89
CA GLY A 322 -0.16 -6.28 6.65
C GLY A 322 -0.43 -7.11 7.90
N ALA A 323 0.18 -6.75 9.02
CA ALA A 323 -0.04 -7.41 10.30
C ALA A 323 -1.51 -7.26 10.75
N ARG A 324 -2.06 -6.04 10.69
CA ARG A 324 -3.46 -5.74 11.03
C ARG A 324 -4.48 -6.51 10.17
N VAL A 325 -4.14 -6.77 8.91
CA VAL A 325 -5.00 -7.53 7.99
C VAL A 325 -4.87 -9.05 8.21
N ALA A 326 -3.65 -9.53 8.42
CA ALA A 326 -3.36 -10.95 8.49
C ALA A 326 -3.75 -11.60 9.83
N ILE A 327 -3.95 -10.80 10.88
CA ILE A 327 -4.26 -11.28 12.23
C ILE A 327 -5.63 -10.75 12.64
N SER A 328 -6.52 -11.66 13.10
CA SER A 328 -7.84 -11.30 13.63
C SER A 328 -7.89 -11.53 15.14
N CYS A 329 -8.84 -10.87 15.82
CA CYS A 329 -9.09 -11.15 17.25
C CYS A 329 -9.73 -12.52 17.50
N GLU A 330 -10.11 -13.23 16.46
CA GLU A 330 -10.57 -14.62 16.52
C GLU A 330 -9.57 -15.49 15.76
N LEU A 331 -9.05 -16.49 16.45
CA LEU A 331 -8.02 -17.39 15.95
C LEU A 331 -8.55 -18.84 16.01
N PRO A 332 -9.12 -19.36 14.91
CA PRO A 332 -9.56 -20.73 14.83
C PRO A 332 -8.37 -21.68 14.95
N LEU A 333 -8.50 -22.69 15.80
CA LEU A 333 -7.47 -23.73 15.96
C LEU A 333 -7.75 -24.89 15.00
N SER A 334 -6.69 -25.51 14.49
CA SER A 334 -6.80 -26.67 13.58
C SER A 334 -7.34 -27.92 14.27
N ALA A 335 -7.18 -27.98 15.60
CA ALA A 335 -7.72 -29.03 16.47
C ALA A 335 -7.95 -28.45 17.87
N ALA A 336 -8.96 -28.93 18.56
CA ALA A 336 -9.12 -28.62 19.98
C ALA A 336 -7.91 -29.15 20.76
N PRO A 337 -7.35 -28.38 21.71
CA PRO A 337 -6.25 -28.84 22.53
C PRO A 337 -6.70 -30.02 23.38
N GLU A 338 -5.83 -31.03 23.54
CA GLU A 338 -6.12 -32.22 24.38
C GLU A 338 -6.36 -31.83 25.82
N ASN A 339 -5.64 -30.84 26.31
CA ASN A 339 -5.82 -30.27 27.63
C ASN A 339 -5.89 -28.74 27.59
N PRO A 340 -7.10 -28.16 27.65
CA PRO A 340 -7.27 -26.70 27.60
C PRO A 340 -6.58 -25.93 28.74
N GLU A 341 -6.29 -26.55 29.85
CA GLU A 341 -5.60 -25.93 31.00
C GLU A 341 -4.06 -25.88 30.82
N LEU A 342 -3.54 -26.48 29.75
CA LEU A 342 -2.13 -26.46 29.41
C LEU A 342 -1.81 -25.69 28.13
N VAL A 343 -2.63 -24.73 27.78
CA VAL A 343 -2.44 -23.90 26.59
C VAL A 343 -1.99 -22.50 26.96
N ASN A 344 -0.94 -22.03 26.30
CA ASN A 344 -0.48 -20.64 26.40
C ASN A 344 -0.46 -19.99 25.02
N VAL A 345 -0.79 -18.72 24.98
CA VAL A 345 -0.74 -17.88 23.80
C VAL A 345 0.37 -16.86 23.96
N TYR A 346 1.13 -16.64 22.90
CA TYR A 346 2.22 -15.69 22.89
C TYR A 346 2.01 -14.67 21.76
N PHE A 347 2.25 -13.40 22.06
CA PHE A 347 2.42 -12.33 21.12
C PHE A 347 3.91 -12.03 21.03
N ASP A 348 4.50 -12.29 19.86
CA ASP A 348 5.94 -12.37 19.70
C ASP A 348 6.50 -13.33 20.76
N ASP A 349 7.30 -12.87 21.72
CA ASP A 349 7.86 -13.70 22.79
C ASP A 349 7.17 -13.45 24.16
N GLN A 350 6.06 -12.69 24.18
CA GLN A 350 5.37 -12.34 25.43
C GLN A 350 4.13 -13.20 25.62
N VAL A 351 4.03 -13.86 26.78
CA VAL A 351 2.84 -14.62 27.12
C VAL A 351 1.64 -13.67 27.30
N VAL A 352 0.55 -14.01 26.63
CA VAL A 352 -0.74 -13.35 26.80
C VAL A 352 -1.55 -14.15 27.81
N PRO A 353 -1.99 -13.56 28.93
CA PRO A 353 -2.76 -14.30 29.93
C PRO A 353 -4.16 -14.67 29.44
N GLN A 354 -4.65 -15.81 29.87
CA GLN A 354 -6.06 -16.16 29.72
C GLN A 354 -6.91 -15.27 30.64
N ASN A 355 -7.81 -14.50 30.04
CA ASN A 355 -8.68 -13.55 30.75
C ASN A 355 -9.90 -13.19 29.90
N ASP A 356 -11.08 -13.17 30.50
CA ASP A 356 -12.35 -12.87 29.80
C ASP A 356 -12.54 -11.41 29.42
N HIS A 357 -11.74 -10.48 29.97
CA HIS A 357 -11.88 -9.04 29.78
C HIS A 357 -10.73 -8.42 29.01
N ASP A 358 -9.49 -8.86 29.27
CA ASP A 358 -8.29 -8.36 28.61
C ASP A 358 -7.23 -9.47 28.54
N GLY A 359 -7.17 -10.16 27.44
CA GLY A 359 -6.33 -11.34 27.22
C GLY A 359 -6.90 -12.22 26.12
N TRP A 360 -6.84 -13.52 26.34
CA TRP A 360 -7.47 -14.47 25.44
C TRP A 360 -8.43 -15.42 26.21
N ARG A 361 -9.41 -15.95 25.50
CA ARG A 361 -10.32 -16.97 25.99
C ARG A 361 -10.68 -17.98 24.90
N TYR A 362 -11.24 -19.11 25.27
CA TYR A 362 -11.85 -19.99 24.30
C TYR A 362 -13.24 -19.46 23.90
N SER A 363 -13.51 -19.44 22.59
CA SER A 363 -14.87 -19.26 22.08
C SER A 363 -15.63 -20.61 22.11
N GLY A 364 -16.96 -20.55 21.93
CA GLY A 364 -17.83 -21.72 22.00
C GLY A 364 -17.60 -22.75 20.88
N ASP A 365 -16.86 -22.40 19.84
CA ASP A 365 -16.50 -23.26 18.70
C ASP A 365 -15.09 -23.85 18.78
N GLY A 366 -14.36 -23.59 19.89
CA GLY A 366 -12.99 -24.06 20.10
C GLY A 366 -11.90 -23.17 19.53
N SER A 367 -12.25 -21.98 19.03
CA SER A 367 -11.30 -20.94 18.65
C SER A 367 -10.74 -20.23 19.89
N ILE A 368 -9.63 -19.50 19.71
CA ILE A 368 -9.16 -18.51 20.67
C ILE A 368 -9.71 -17.16 20.26
N GLU A 369 -10.32 -16.46 21.22
CA GLU A 369 -10.79 -15.09 21.08
C GLU A 369 -9.92 -14.18 21.93
N PHE A 370 -9.35 -13.14 21.30
CA PHE A 370 -8.62 -12.08 21.99
C PHE A 370 -9.60 -10.97 22.35
N VAL A 371 -9.55 -10.49 23.57
CA VAL A 371 -10.49 -9.49 24.11
C VAL A 371 -9.77 -8.31 24.75
N GLY A 372 -10.47 -7.18 24.84
CA GLY A 372 -9.96 -5.96 25.48
C GLY A 372 -8.75 -5.36 24.76
N ALA A 373 -7.82 -4.76 25.51
CA ALA A 373 -6.62 -4.14 25.01
C ALA A 373 -5.71 -5.13 24.24
N THR A 374 -5.82 -6.42 24.52
CA THR A 374 -5.11 -7.47 23.80
C THR A 374 -5.58 -7.55 22.34
N CYS A 375 -6.89 -7.50 22.09
CA CYS A 375 -7.43 -7.42 20.73
C CYS A 375 -7.05 -6.09 20.05
N ASP A 376 -7.08 -4.98 20.78
CA ASP A 376 -6.71 -3.67 20.26
C ASP A 376 -5.23 -3.66 19.79
N THR A 377 -4.33 -4.29 20.56
CA THR A 377 -2.91 -4.44 20.19
C THR A 377 -2.73 -5.23 18.90
N LEU A 378 -3.48 -6.33 18.73
CA LEU A 378 -3.49 -7.09 17.46
C LEU A 378 -3.97 -6.25 16.28
N THR A 379 -5.09 -5.57 16.47
CA THR A 379 -5.70 -4.77 15.40
C THR A 379 -4.93 -3.48 15.09
N ALA A 380 -4.10 -2.99 16.02
CA ALA A 380 -3.15 -1.92 15.76
C ALA A 380 -1.98 -2.36 14.84
N GLY A 381 -1.73 -3.68 14.73
CA GLY A 381 -0.61 -4.22 13.95
C GLY A 381 0.72 -4.17 14.69
N ASP A 382 0.68 -4.07 16.02
CA ASP A 382 1.87 -4.01 16.86
C ASP A 382 2.45 -5.41 17.15
N VAL A 383 1.69 -6.47 16.88
CA VAL A 383 2.09 -7.87 17.04
C VAL A 383 2.47 -8.46 15.69
N LEU A 384 3.66 -9.03 15.60
CA LEU A 384 4.17 -9.62 14.37
C LEU A 384 3.99 -11.14 14.32
N ASN A 385 3.89 -11.80 15.49
CA ASN A 385 3.76 -13.24 15.58
C ASN A 385 2.80 -13.64 16.71
N VAL A 386 1.87 -14.55 16.42
CA VAL A 386 0.98 -15.16 17.41
C VAL A 386 1.23 -16.66 17.44
N GLN A 387 1.60 -17.19 18.60
CA GLN A 387 1.84 -18.61 18.80
C GLN A 387 0.87 -19.18 19.86
N VAL A 388 0.37 -20.38 19.60
CA VAL A 388 -0.44 -21.14 20.55
C VAL A 388 0.32 -22.42 20.85
N LEU A 389 0.78 -22.56 22.09
CA LEU A 389 1.56 -23.70 22.54
C LEU A 389 0.80 -24.46 23.64
N SER A 390 0.88 -25.78 23.59
CA SER A 390 0.38 -26.67 24.67
C SER A 390 1.53 -27.36 25.38
N GLY A 391 1.27 -27.82 26.61
CA GLY A 391 2.25 -28.58 27.41
C GLY A 391 2.64 -27.93 28.73
N CYS A 392 2.32 -26.64 28.91
CA CYS A 392 2.58 -25.94 30.18
C CYS A 392 1.29 -25.37 30.78
N PRO A 393 1.22 -25.21 32.12
CA PRO A 393 0.08 -24.61 32.78
C PRO A 393 -0.26 -23.26 32.19
N THR A 394 -1.54 -23.06 31.89
CA THR A 394 -2.05 -21.80 31.33
C THR A 394 -1.80 -20.64 32.29
N VAL A 395 -1.24 -19.56 31.78
CA VAL A 395 -1.05 -18.30 32.51
C VAL A 395 -2.40 -17.57 32.55
N VAL A 396 -2.94 -17.39 33.74
CA VAL A 396 -4.20 -16.68 34.01
C VAL A 396 -3.90 -15.40 34.79
N ARG A 397 -4.75 -14.38 34.62
CA ARG A 397 -4.71 -13.15 35.43
C ARG A 397 -5.95 -13.01 36.28
#